data_9d689f065a837b418ab91b8ad95e302f
#
_entry.id   9d689f065a837b418ab91b8ad95e302f
#
_cell.length_a   1.000
_cell.length_b   1.000
_cell.length_c   1.000
_cell.angle_alpha   90.00
_cell.angle_beta   90.00
_cell.angle_gamma   90.00
#
_symmetry.space_group_name_H-M   'P 1'
#
loop_
_entity.id
_entity.type
_entity.pdbx_description
1 polymer ?
#
loop_
_entity_poly.entity_id
_entity_poly.type
_entity_poly.pdbx_seq_one_letter_code
_entity_poly.pdbx_strand_id
1 'polypeptide(L)'
;MKTKAYFLVFDGLADWELAHALCEINKSGKFEVVSVGLSDKPVTTMGGLKLNPDITLDGVGPAEASIFMLPGGDMWERESHENLKTLLQRIHAGKVPIGAICGATLEIARAGLTRNIRHTSNSKDYLKTMVSDYSDENFYVNELAVADQNIITASGLGCVEFAREVIKQLNLYNEADTRTWFEMFKHGVYPASEAA
;
A
#
# COMPACT_ATOMS: atom_id res chain seq x y z
N MET A 1 2.28 -20.86 11.71
CA MET A 1 1.94 -20.46 10.35
C MET A 1 2.53 -19.06 10.14
N LYS A 2 3.01 -18.75 8.93
CA LYS A 2 3.44 -17.37 8.62
C LYS A 2 2.22 -16.47 8.63
N THR A 3 2.37 -15.25 9.11
CA THR A 3 1.34 -14.22 8.97
C THR A 3 1.30 -13.70 7.53
N LYS A 4 0.17 -13.18 7.09
CA LYS A 4 -0.10 -12.85 5.69
C LYS A 4 0.10 -11.38 5.40
N ALA A 5 0.79 -11.08 4.30
CA ALA A 5 0.85 -9.76 3.70
C ALA A 5 -0.12 -9.76 2.51
N TYR A 6 -1.27 -9.14 2.70
CA TYR A 6 -2.31 -9.05 1.67
C TYR A 6 -2.07 -7.87 0.75
N PHE A 7 -2.40 -8.04 -0.53
CA PHE A 7 -2.47 -6.92 -1.47
C PHE A 7 -3.64 -7.08 -2.43
N LEU A 8 -4.32 -5.98 -2.70
CA LEU A 8 -5.47 -5.97 -3.60
C LEU A 8 -5.04 -6.08 -5.06
N VAL A 9 -5.78 -6.88 -5.85
CA VAL A 9 -5.63 -6.98 -7.30
C VAL A 9 -6.95 -6.72 -8.00
N PHE A 10 -6.91 -5.98 -9.10
CA PHE A 10 -8.06 -5.60 -9.93
C PHE A 10 -7.60 -5.24 -11.35
N ASP A 11 -8.53 -5.15 -12.29
CA ASP A 11 -8.22 -4.78 -13.67
C ASP A 11 -7.65 -3.36 -13.75
N GLY A 12 -6.47 -3.22 -14.37
CA GLY A 12 -5.79 -1.95 -14.54
C GLY A 12 -5.03 -1.46 -13.30
N LEU A 13 -4.71 -2.32 -12.34
CA LEU A 13 -3.78 -1.96 -11.26
C LEU A 13 -2.40 -1.59 -11.81
N ALA A 14 -1.71 -0.65 -11.19
CA ALA A 14 -0.39 -0.18 -11.57
C ALA A 14 0.70 -1.14 -11.06
N ASP A 15 1.36 -1.86 -11.98
CA ASP A 15 2.30 -2.94 -11.68
C ASP A 15 3.50 -2.49 -10.83
N TRP A 16 4.00 -1.27 -11.09
CA TRP A 16 5.22 -0.76 -10.46
C TRP A 16 5.04 -0.29 -9.00
N GLU A 17 3.81 -0.03 -8.58
CA GLU A 17 3.58 0.67 -7.31
C GLU A 17 3.87 -0.18 -6.08
N LEU A 18 3.46 -1.44 -6.10
CA LEU A 18 3.73 -2.37 -5.00
C LEU A 18 4.96 -3.26 -5.24
N ALA A 19 5.57 -3.22 -6.43
CA ALA A 19 6.59 -4.17 -6.84
C ALA A 19 7.76 -4.25 -5.85
N HIS A 20 8.32 -3.10 -5.44
CA HIS A 20 9.41 -3.07 -4.45
C HIS A 20 8.99 -3.66 -3.10
N ALA A 21 7.86 -3.24 -2.57
CA ALA A 21 7.36 -3.71 -1.28
C ALA A 21 7.11 -5.23 -1.30
N LEU A 22 6.42 -5.74 -2.32
CA LEU A 22 6.12 -7.16 -2.46
C LEU A 22 7.39 -8.01 -2.57
N CYS A 23 8.38 -7.56 -3.37
CA CYS A 23 9.65 -8.25 -3.50
C CYS A 23 10.38 -8.36 -2.15
N GLU A 24 10.45 -7.28 -1.38
CA GLU A 24 11.16 -7.29 -0.10
C GLU A 24 10.40 -8.09 0.97
N ILE A 25 9.08 -8.04 0.99
CA ILE A 25 8.25 -8.89 1.87
C ILE A 25 8.52 -10.37 1.57
N ASN A 26 8.44 -10.76 0.29
CA ASN A 26 8.64 -12.16 -0.13
C ASN A 26 10.06 -12.65 0.15
N LYS A 27 11.09 -11.85 -0.18
CA LYS A 27 12.51 -12.17 0.09
C LYS A 27 12.80 -12.36 1.57
N SER A 28 12.10 -11.66 2.45
CA SER A 28 12.29 -11.79 3.90
C SER A 28 11.99 -13.20 4.42
N GLY A 29 11.17 -13.95 3.72
CA GLY A 29 10.71 -15.28 4.14
C GLY A 29 9.84 -15.28 5.40
N LYS A 30 9.56 -14.12 6.01
CA LYS A 30 8.79 -13.97 7.25
C LYS A 30 7.29 -14.05 7.04
N PHE A 31 6.80 -13.62 5.86
CA PHE A 31 5.39 -13.47 5.55
C PHE A 31 4.99 -14.33 4.35
N GLU A 32 3.71 -14.65 4.26
CA GLU A 32 3.08 -15.18 3.06
C GLU A 32 2.45 -14.02 2.30
N VAL A 33 2.84 -13.83 1.05
CA VAL A 33 2.24 -12.80 0.16
C VAL A 33 0.98 -13.40 -0.47
N VAL A 34 -0.17 -12.75 -0.28
CA VAL A 34 -1.48 -13.25 -0.73
C VAL A 34 -2.21 -12.17 -1.52
N SER A 35 -2.54 -12.46 -2.76
CA SER A 35 -3.33 -11.57 -3.61
C SER A 35 -4.83 -11.68 -3.30
N VAL A 36 -5.49 -10.53 -3.20
CA VAL A 36 -6.91 -10.42 -2.85
C VAL A 36 -7.66 -9.75 -4.00
N GLY A 37 -8.61 -10.45 -4.61
CA GLY A 37 -9.46 -9.91 -5.66
C GLY A 37 -10.76 -9.30 -5.11
N LEU A 38 -11.34 -8.36 -5.86
CA LEU A 38 -12.73 -7.93 -5.66
C LEU A 38 -13.72 -9.03 -6.05
N SER A 39 -13.28 -9.97 -6.88
CA SER A 39 -13.94 -11.23 -7.24
C SER A 39 -12.88 -12.31 -7.44
N ASP A 40 -13.32 -13.53 -7.68
CA ASP A 40 -12.48 -14.70 -8.01
C ASP A 40 -12.00 -14.74 -9.48
N LYS A 41 -12.38 -13.75 -10.29
CA LYS A 41 -12.05 -13.71 -11.72
C LYS A 41 -10.60 -13.25 -11.93
N PRO A 42 -9.92 -13.77 -12.97
CA PRO A 42 -8.63 -13.25 -13.39
C PRO A 42 -8.71 -11.76 -13.71
N VAL A 43 -7.66 -11.04 -13.37
CA VAL A 43 -7.52 -9.60 -13.67
C VAL A 43 -6.34 -9.36 -14.61
N THR A 44 -6.38 -8.27 -15.35
CA THR A 44 -5.28 -7.83 -16.21
C THR A 44 -4.73 -6.51 -15.68
N THR A 45 -3.44 -6.46 -15.36
CA THR A 45 -2.80 -5.26 -14.83
C THR A 45 -2.62 -4.18 -15.91
N MET A 46 -2.21 -2.97 -15.52
CA MET A 46 -1.89 -1.89 -16.45
C MET A 46 -0.77 -2.26 -17.42
N GLY A 47 0.21 -3.04 -16.97
CA GLY A 47 1.29 -3.59 -17.79
C GLY A 47 0.91 -4.81 -18.64
N GLY A 48 -0.34 -5.28 -18.56
CA GLY A 48 -0.85 -6.41 -19.34
C GLY A 48 -0.60 -7.79 -18.72
N LEU A 49 -0.13 -7.86 -17.48
CA LEU A 49 0.03 -9.13 -16.78
C LEU A 49 -1.34 -9.68 -16.37
N LYS A 50 -1.50 -10.99 -16.49
CA LYS A 50 -2.72 -11.69 -16.04
C LYS A 50 -2.46 -12.32 -14.68
N LEU A 51 -3.30 -11.98 -13.71
CA LEU A 51 -3.23 -12.47 -12.34
C LEU A 51 -4.53 -13.18 -11.97
N ASN A 52 -4.42 -14.33 -11.31
CA ASN A 52 -5.55 -14.96 -10.64
C ASN A 52 -5.44 -14.60 -9.16
N PRO A 53 -6.45 -13.95 -8.56
CA PRO A 53 -6.44 -13.71 -7.12
C PRO A 53 -6.36 -15.03 -6.34
N ASP A 54 -5.58 -15.07 -5.26
CA ASP A 54 -5.52 -16.23 -4.37
C ASP A 54 -6.80 -16.38 -3.56
N ILE A 55 -7.37 -15.26 -3.15
CA ILE A 55 -8.62 -15.17 -2.38
C ILE A 55 -9.42 -13.93 -2.79
N THR A 56 -10.68 -13.84 -2.32
CA THR A 56 -11.50 -12.62 -2.38
C THR A 56 -11.49 -11.86 -1.05
N LEU A 57 -12.12 -10.68 -1.01
CA LEU A 57 -12.23 -9.84 0.21
C LEU A 57 -12.77 -10.63 1.41
N ASP A 58 -13.72 -11.54 1.19
CA ASP A 58 -14.33 -12.34 2.25
C ASP A 58 -13.35 -13.33 2.90
N GLY A 59 -12.30 -13.71 2.17
CA GLY A 59 -11.23 -14.59 2.66
C GLY A 59 -10.16 -13.88 3.49
N VAL A 60 -10.22 -12.56 3.61
CA VAL A 60 -9.23 -11.81 4.40
C VAL A 60 -9.51 -11.95 5.89
N GLY A 61 -8.60 -12.61 6.60
CA GLY A 61 -8.61 -12.74 8.06
C GLY A 61 -7.79 -11.64 8.74
N PRO A 62 -8.40 -10.61 9.36
CA PRO A 62 -7.63 -9.55 10.02
C PRO A 62 -6.66 -10.07 11.10
N ALA A 63 -6.99 -11.16 11.79
CA ALA A 63 -6.13 -11.77 12.82
C ALA A 63 -4.86 -12.41 12.24
N GLU A 64 -4.83 -12.75 10.96
CA GLU A 64 -3.68 -13.35 10.28
C GLU A 64 -2.88 -12.30 9.48
N ALA A 65 -3.45 -11.10 9.32
CA ALA A 65 -2.88 -10.04 8.50
C ALA A 65 -1.73 -9.34 9.21
N SER A 66 -0.62 -9.18 8.51
CA SER A 66 0.50 -8.33 8.92
C SER A 66 0.45 -6.96 8.27
N ILE A 67 -0.14 -6.88 7.08
CA ILE A 67 -0.39 -5.65 6.32
C ILE A 67 -1.45 -5.92 5.25
N PHE A 68 -2.20 -4.90 4.88
CA PHE A 68 -3.06 -4.90 3.69
C PHE A 68 -2.66 -3.73 2.78
N MET A 69 -2.30 -4.01 1.53
CA MET A 69 -1.79 -3.02 0.59
C MET A 69 -2.72 -2.83 -0.61
N LEU A 70 -2.90 -1.58 -1.02
CA LEU A 70 -3.78 -1.16 -2.10
C LEU A 70 -2.96 -0.42 -3.16
N PRO A 71 -2.76 -0.99 -4.36
CA PRO A 71 -2.13 -0.30 -5.47
C PRO A 71 -3.06 0.74 -6.08
N GLY A 72 -2.49 1.70 -6.81
CA GLY A 72 -3.25 2.62 -7.64
C GLY A 72 -3.76 1.97 -8.92
N GLY A 73 -4.51 2.76 -9.65
CA GLY A 73 -5.16 2.43 -10.90
C GLY A 73 -6.39 3.30 -11.09
N ASP A 74 -6.88 3.40 -12.31
CA ASP A 74 -8.01 4.29 -12.68
C ASP A 74 -9.35 3.89 -12.05
N MET A 75 -9.46 2.68 -11.52
CA MET A 75 -10.67 2.19 -10.86
C MET A 75 -11.11 3.12 -9.73
N TRP A 76 -10.17 3.60 -8.93
CA TRP A 76 -10.44 4.42 -7.74
C TRP A 76 -11.15 5.75 -8.02
N GLU A 77 -10.99 6.29 -9.24
CA GLU A 77 -11.65 7.53 -9.66
C GLU A 77 -13.08 7.31 -10.13
N ARG A 78 -13.44 6.07 -10.51
CA ARG A 78 -14.73 5.71 -11.08
C ARG A 78 -15.65 5.04 -10.08
N GLU A 79 -15.08 4.28 -9.15
CA GLU A 79 -15.83 3.39 -8.28
C GLU A 79 -15.37 3.51 -6.83
N SER A 80 -16.31 3.24 -5.93
CA SER A 80 -16.05 3.02 -4.50
C SER A 80 -16.65 1.67 -4.12
N HIS A 81 -15.96 0.92 -3.29
CA HIS A 81 -16.33 -0.46 -2.94
C HIS A 81 -16.67 -0.56 -1.45
N GLU A 82 -17.96 -0.56 -1.11
CA GLU A 82 -18.41 -0.55 0.29
C GLU A 82 -17.91 -1.74 1.10
N ASN A 83 -17.82 -2.93 0.47
CA ASN A 83 -17.27 -4.12 1.13
C ASN A 83 -15.77 -3.95 1.47
N LEU A 84 -15.01 -3.34 0.57
CA LEU A 84 -13.59 -3.03 0.80
C LEU A 84 -13.45 -1.98 1.92
N LYS A 85 -14.23 -0.92 1.88
CA LYS A 85 -14.26 0.11 2.92
C LYS A 85 -14.52 -0.49 4.30
N THR A 86 -15.55 -1.35 4.42
CA THR A 86 -15.86 -2.07 5.65
C THR A 86 -14.69 -2.95 6.12
N LEU A 87 -14.04 -3.65 5.18
CA LEU A 87 -12.86 -4.47 5.48
C LEU A 87 -11.71 -3.60 6.00
N LEU A 88 -11.40 -2.48 5.34
CA LEU A 88 -10.34 -1.55 5.76
C LEU A 88 -10.57 -1.01 7.17
N GLN A 89 -11.81 -0.65 7.49
CA GLN A 89 -12.18 -0.20 8.85
C GLN A 89 -11.94 -1.31 9.89
N ARG A 90 -12.29 -2.56 9.58
CA ARG A 90 -12.03 -3.72 10.46
C ARG A 90 -10.53 -3.99 10.66
N ILE A 91 -9.75 -3.92 9.57
CA ILE A 91 -8.30 -4.08 9.60
C ILE A 91 -7.66 -2.99 10.46
N HIS A 92 -8.06 -1.73 10.24
CA HIS A 92 -7.58 -0.59 11.02
C HIS A 92 -7.93 -0.70 12.51
N ALA A 93 -9.17 -1.08 12.83
CA ALA A 93 -9.61 -1.31 14.23
C ALA A 93 -8.81 -2.42 14.92
N GLY A 94 -8.36 -3.44 14.15
CA GLY A 94 -7.45 -4.49 14.60
C GLY A 94 -5.98 -4.05 14.71
N LYS A 95 -5.67 -2.78 14.45
CA LYS A 95 -4.30 -2.21 14.43
C LYS A 95 -3.36 -2.88 13.42
N VAL A 96 -3.92 -3.53 12.41
CA VAL A 96 -3.13 -4.06 11.30
C VAL A 96 -2.77 -2.91 10.35
N PRO A 97 -1.52 -2.81 9.91
CA PRO A 97 -1.09 -1.79 8.96
C PRO A 97 -1.86 -1.85 7.64
N ILE A 98 -2.19 -0.67 7.10
CA ILE A 98 -2.76 -0.50 5.78
C ILE A 98 -1.84 0.41 4.97
N GLY A 99 -1.46 -0.03 3.77
CA GLY A 99 -0.71 0.78 2.81
C GLY A 99 -1.56 1.09 1.58
N ALA A 100 -1.61 2.37 1.16
CA ALA A 100 -2.30 2.78 -0.05
C ALA A 100 -1.45 3.77 -0.85
N ILE A 101 -1.38 3.57 -2.15
CA ILE A 101 -0.58 4.42 -3.04
C ILE A 101 -1.44 4.93 -4.20
N CYS A 102 -1.15 6.17 -4.66
CA CYS A 102 -1.80 6.78 -5.83
C CYS A 102 -3.32 6.92 -5.63
N GLY A 103 -4.12 6.45 -6.60
CA GLY A 103 -5.58 6.47 -6.54
C GLY A 103 -6.17 5.73 -5.34
N ALA A 104 -5.50 4.71 -4.81
CA ALA A 104 -5.98 3.96 -3.65
C ALA A 104 -6.10 4.81 -2.38
N THR A 105 -5.39 5.93 -2.28
CA THR A 105 -5.53 6.89 -1.17
C THR A 105 -6.93 7.50 -1.07
N LEU A 106 -7.68 7.53 -2.18
CA LEU A 106 -9.09 7.94 -2.18
C LEU A 106 -9.94 7.02 -1.29
N GLU A 107 -9.68 5.71 -1.36
CA GLU A 107 -10.46 4.74 -0.59
C GLU A 107 -10.13 4.82 0.92
N ILE A 108 -8.88 5.13 1.27
CA ILE A 108 -8.49 5.42 2.66
C ILE A 108 -9.24 6.64 3.19
N ALA A 109 -9.34 7.71 2.40
CA ALA A 109 -10.08 8.91 2.77
C ALA A 109 -11.60 8.64 2.86
N ARG A 110 -12.19 7.93 1.89
CA ARG A 110 -13.61 7.51 1.90
C ARG A 110 -13.96 6.61 3.09
N ALA A 111 -13.01 5.79 3.53
CA ALA A 111 -13.17 4.97 4.73
C ALA A 111 -13.04 5.77 6.04
N GLY A 112 -12.71 7.07 5.96
CA GLY A 112 -12.49 7.95 7.12
C GLY A 112 -11.19 7.66 7.88
N LEU A 113 -10.24 6.97 7.24
CA LEU A 113 -8.99 6.54 7.85
C LEU A 113 -7.87 7.59 7.75
N THR A 114 -8.15 8.76 7.17
CA THR A 114 -7.26 9.93 7.17
C THR A 114 -7.48 10.84 8.38
N ARG A 115 -8.53 10.60 9.18
CA ARG A 115 -8.94 11.50 10.25
C ARG A 115 -7.88 11.65 11.34
N ASN A 116 -7.44 12.91 11.53
CA ASN A 116 -6.46 13.28 12.55
C ASN A 116 -5.10 12.56 12.45
N ILE A 117 -4.73 12.06 11.27
CA ILE A 117 -3.43 11.47 10.99
C ILE A 117 -2.74 12.18 9.83
N ARG A 118 -1.41 12.22 9.87
CA ARG A 118 -0.61 12.70 8.73
C ARG A 118 -0.77 11.74 7.58
N HIS A 119 -1.05 12.28 6.39
CA HIS A 119 -1.23 11.48 5.19
C HIS A 119 -0.83 12.27 3.94
N THR A 120 -0.66 11.57 2.83
CA THR A 120 -0.41 12.13 1.51
C THR A 120 -1.25 11.42 0.44
N SER A 121 -1.16 11.91 -0.79
CA SER A 121 -1.83 11.37 -1.97
C SER A 121 -1.11 11.91 -3.22
N ASN A 122 -1.70 11.75 -4.41
CA ASN A 122 -1.24 12.41 -5.64
C ASN A 122 -1.19 13.94 -5.49
N SER A 123 -2.18 14.53 -4.83
CA SER A 123 -2.18 15.90 -4.32
C SER A 123 -3.30 16.11 -3.31
N LYS A 124 -3.23 17.19 -2.53
CA LYS A 124 -4.31 17.59 -1.63
C LYS A 124 -5.60 17.91 -2.41
N ASP A 125 -5.48 18.60 -3.53
CA ASP A 125 -6.62 18.96 -4.37
C ASP A 125 -7.26 17.73 -5.02
N TYR A 126 -6.47 16.73 -5.33
CA TYR A 126 -6.96 15.42 -5.80
C TYR A 126 -7.91 14.79 -4.78
N LEU A 127 -7.50 14.70 -3.50
CA LEU A 127 -8.38 14.20 -2.43
C LEU A 127 -9.64 15.04 -2.29
N LYS A 128 -9.52 16.38 -2.27
CA LYS A 128 -10.65 17.31 -2.14
C LYS A 128 -11.66 17.19 -3.28
N THR A 129 -11.16 16.98 -4.50
CA THR A 129 -12.02 16.89 -5.69
C THR A 129 -12.75 15.55 -5.74
N MET A 130 -12.06 14.47 -5.37
CA MET A 130 -12.54 13.11 -5.56
C MET A 130 -13.28 12.53 -4.34
N VAL A 131 -13.14 13.13 -3.16
CA VAL A 131 -13.78 12.68 -1.92
C VAL A 131 -14.54 13.85 -1.31
N SER A 132 -15.86 13.86 -1.51
CA SER A 132 -16.74 15.01 -1.20
C SER A 132 -16.78 15.38 0.29
N ASP A 133 -16.55 14.43 1.17
CA ASP A 133 -16.57 14.61 2.63
C ASP A 133 -15.14 14.64 3.24
N TYR A 134 -14.11 14.75 2.40
CA TYR A 134 -12.73 14.92 2.88
C TYR A 134 -12.54 16.28 3.55
N SER A 135 -12.17 16.26 4.82
CA SER A 135 -12.02 17.44 5.67
C SER A 135 -10.68 17.49 6.45
N ASP A 136 -9.75 16.57 6.14
CA ASP A 136 -8.51 16.39 6.89
C ASP A 136 -7.31 17.14 6.27
N GLU A 137 -7.55 18.24 5.58
CA GLU A 137 -6.52 19.01 4.84
C GLU A 137 -5.39 19.52 5.72
N ASN A 138 -5.67 19.76 7.00
CA ASN A 138 -4.66 20.23 7.97
C ASN A 138 -3.65 19.15 8.34
N PHE A 139 -3.96 17.89 8.08
CA PHE A 139 -3.09 16.74 8.30
C PHE A 139 -2.40 16.26 7.01
N TYR A 140 -2.77 16.85 5.86
CA TYR A 140 -2.13 16.55 4.59
C TYR A 140 -0.67 17.02 4.58
N VAL A 141 0.23 16.14 4.18
CA VAL A 141 1.66 16.42 4.04
C VAL A 141 2.06 16.22 2.58
N ASN A 142 2.74 17.21 2.00
CA ASN A 142 3.21 17.15 0.62
C ASN A 142 4.55 16.37 0.54
N GLU A 143 4.48 15.08 0.78
CA GLU A 143 5.57 14.13 0.76
C GLU A 143 5.24 12.97 -0.21
N LEU A 144 6.25 12.27 -0.72
CA LEU A 144 6.03 11.13 -1.61
C LEU A 144 5.41 9.93 -0.90
N ALA A 145 5.72 9.72 0.37
CA ALA A 145 5.04 8.76 1.24
C ALA A 145 5.06 9.24 2.69
N VAL A 146 3.99 8.93 3.41
CA VAL A 146 3.80 9.26 4.82
C VAL A 146 3.27 8.03 5.53
N ALA A 147 3.89 7.67 6.66
CA ALA A 147 3.37 6.69 7.60
C ALA A 147 3.01 7.40 8.91
N ASP A 148 1.78 7.22 9.37
CA ASP A 148 1.33 7.68 10.67
C ASP A 148 0.39 6.64 11.28
N GLN A 149 0.59 6.33 12.55
CA GLN A 149 -0.05 5.21 13.23
C GLN A 149 0.16 3.91 12.43
N ASN A 150 -0.91 3.26 11.99
CA ASN A 150 -0.87 2.06 11.15
C ASN A 150 -1.36 2.30 9.71
N ILE A 151 -1.30 3.55 9.24
CA ILE A 151 -1.66 3.92 7.86
C ILE A 151 -0.43 4.44 7.13
N ILE A 152 -0.16 3.87 5.96
CA ILE A 152 0.87 4.33 5.01
C ILE A 152 0.14 4.84 3.78
N THR A 153 0.37 6.10 3.42
CA THR A 153 -0.15 6.68 2.18
C THR A 153 0.99 7.18 1.31
N ALA A 154 0.85 7.11 0.00
CA ALA A 154 1.85 7.58 -0.93
C ALA A 154 1.24 8.16 -2.22
N SER A 155 1.95 9.10 -2.83
CA SER A 155 1.73 9.51 -4.22
C SER A 155 2.14 8.40 -5.18
N GLY A 156 1.52 8.31 -6.35
CA GLY A 156 1.90 7.36 -7.41
C GLY A 156 3.34 7.51 -7.92
N LEU A 157 3.99 8.63 -7.61
CA LEU A 157 5.41 8.86 -7.90
C LEU A 157 6.34 8.35 -6.77
N GLY A 158 5.77 7.89 -5.66
CA GLY A 158 6.49 7.54 -4.43
C GLY A 158 6.60 6.03 -4.18
N CYS A 159 6.70 5.19 -5.22
CA CYS A 159 6.72 3.73 -5.05
C CYS A 159 7.91 3.23 -4.20
N VAL A 160 9.08 3.86 -4.29
CA VAL A 160 10.26 3.52 -3.49
C VAL A 160 10.09 4.00 -2.05
N GLU A 161 9.56 5.20 -1.84
CA GLU A 161 9.21 5.73 -0.52
C GLU A 161 8.14 4.90 0.17
N PHE A 162 7.10 4.49 -0.58
CA PHE A 162 6.06 3.59 -0.09
C PHE A 162 6.67 2.27 0.40
N ALA A 163 7.51 1.65 -0.41
CA ALA A 163 8.19 0.41 -0.05
C ALA A 163 9.08 0.58 1.19
N ARG A 164 9.80 1.71 1.31
CA ARG A 164 10.59 2.03 2.50
C ARG A 164 9.72 2.06 3.77
N GLU A 165 8.57 2.71 3.72
CA GLU A 165 7.68 2.78 4.89
C GLU A 165 7.07 1.38 5.22
N VAL A 166 6.76 0.56 4.20
CA VAL A 166 6.34 -0.85 4.40
C VAL A 166 7.47 -1.68 5.04
N ILE A 167 8.71 -1.54 4.57
CA ILE A 167 9.90 -2.21 5.13
C ILE A 167 10.05 -1.88 6.62
N LYS A 168 9.92 -0.59 6.98
CA LYS A 168 9.97 -0.14 8.37
C LYS A 168 8.82 -0.70 9.20
N GLN A 169 7.59 -0.59 8.69
CA GLN A 169 6.38 -1.02 9.38
C GLN A 169 6.40 -2.52 9.71
N LEU A 170 6.94 -3.34 8.80
CA LEU A 170 7.05 -4.79 8.97
C LEU A 170 8.38 -5.23 9.61
N ASN A 171 9.26 -4.30 9.95
CA ASN A 171 10.59 -4.59 10.50
C ASN A 171 11.34 -5.63 9.64
N LEU A 172 11.36 -5.44 8.31
CA LEU A 172 12.04 -6.36 7.39
C LEU A 172 13.56 -6.23 7.55
N TYR A 173 14.04 -5.01 7.69
CA TYR A 173 15.43 -4.62 7.84
C TYR A 173 15.62 -3.73 9.08
N ASN A 174 16.83 -3.65 9.60
CA ASN A 174 17.20 -2.64 10.57
C ASN A 174 17.28 -1.24 9.89
N GLU A 175 17.48 -0.19 10.68
CA GLU A 175 17.49 1.18 10.16
C GLU A 175 18.62 1.45 9.14
N ALA A 176 19.81 0.90 9.39
CA ALA A 176 20.96 1.09 8.51
C ALA A 176 20.74 0.38 7.15
N ASP A 177 20.27 -0.86 7.19
CA ASP A 177 19.98 -1.64 5.98
C ASP A 177 18.81 -1.03 5.20
N THR A 178 17.78 -0.52 5.89
CA THR A 178 16.65 0.18 5.26
C THR A 178 17.14 1.45 4.52
N ARG A 179 18.07 2.19 5.12
CA ARG A 179 18.68 3.37 4.48
C ARG A 179 19.49 2.97 3.26
N THR A 180 20.34 1.97 3.38
CA THR A 180 21.14 1.43 2.25
C THR A 180 20.23 0.98 1.11
N TRP A 181 19.18 0.22 1.42
CA TRP A 181 18.18 -0.21 0.45
C TRP A 181 17.55 1.00 -0.28
N PHE A 182 17.15 2.03 0.47
CA PHE A 182 16.55 3.23 -0.10
C PHE A 182 17.50 3.99 -1.03
N GLU A 183 18.76 4.19 -0.61
CA GLU A 183 19.78 4.85 -1.45
C GLU A 183 20.02 4.08 -2.75
N MET A 184 20.03 2.75 -2.70
CA MET A 184 20.19 1.90 -3.87
C MET A 184 19.03 2.10 -4.86
N PHE A 185 17.80 1.95 -4.41
CA PHE A 185 16.63 1.97 -5.29
C PHE A 185 16.19 3.38 -5.69
N LYS A 186 16.39 4.36 -4.83
CA LYS A 186 16.00 5.75 -5.11
C LYS A 186 17.06 6.52 -5.89
N HIS A 187 18.33 6.33 -5.55
CA HIS A 187 19.42 7.14 -6.07
C HIS A 187 20.45 6.36 -6.91
N GLY A 188 20.29 5.04 -7.03
CA GLY A 188 21.23 4.19 -7.77
C GLY A 188 22.60 4.06 -7.09
N VAL A 189 22.68 4.34 -5.78
CA VAL A 189 23.92 4.29 -5.00
C VAL A 189 24.11 2.90 -4.39
N TYR A 190 25.06 2.13 -4.92
CA TYR A 190 25.42 0.84 -4.32
C TYR A 190 26.35 1.05 -3.11
N PRO A 191 26.18 0.25 -2.04
CA PRO A 191 27.12 0.28 -0.94
C PRO A 191 28.52 -0.08 -1.47
N ALA A 192 29.55 0.60 -0.95
CA ALA A 192 30.92 0.22 -1.26
C ALA A 192 31.08 -1.27 -0.91
N SER A 193 31.59 -2.08 -1.87
CA SER A 193 31.95 -3.46 -1.56
C SER A 193 32.97 -3.41 -0.43
N GLU A 194 32.67 -4.04 0.71
CA GLU A 194 33.72 -4.34 1.65
C GLU A 194 34.77 -5.14 0.87
N ALA A 195 35.93 -4.54 0.68
CA ALA A 195 37.04 -5.21 0.02
C ALA A 195 37.37 -6.45 0.87
N ALA A 196 37.12 -7.63 0.28
CA ALA A 196 37.45 -8.91 0.88
C ALA A 196 38.98 -9.06 1.07
#